data_b6d72f9bcbedd10a3078fbf5fc562819
#
_entry.id   b6d72f9bcbedd10a3078fbf5fc562819
#
_cell.length_a   1.000
_cell.length_b   1.000
_cell.length_c   1.000
_cell.angle_alpha   90.00
_cell.angle_beta   90.00
_cell.angle_gamma   90.00
#
_symmetry.space_group_name_H-M   'P 1'
#
loop_
_entity.id
_entity.type
_entity.pdbx_description
1 polymer ?
#
loop_
_entity_poly.entity_id
_entity_poly.type
_entity_poly.pdbx_seq_one_letter_code
_entity_poly.pdbx_strand_id
1 'polypeptide(L)'
;MRFRFVHTRIDPEAEESYDNRRITLCVVEDENRTFVGQAICNPKDQYNKSIGRKVSLTDAISGLDKQTRTSVWKEYLTKFKVPNA
;
A
#
# COMPACT_ATOMS: atom_id res chain seq x y z
N MET A 1 -14.84 -3.22 6.00
CA MET A 1 -13.72 -3.07 5.06
C MET A 1 -12.44 -3.56 5.70
N ARG A 2 -11.72 -4.39 5.00
CA ARG A 2 -10.49 -5.00 5.52
C ARG A 2 -9.30 -4.55 4.69
N PHE A 3 -8.24 -4.14 5.37
CA PHE A 3 -6.99 -3.72 4.73
C PHE A 3 -5.89 -4.73 5.02
N ARG A 4 -5.16 -5.10 4.00
CA ARG A 4 -4.00 -5.96 4.13
C ARG A 4 -2.81 -5.33 3.42
N PHE A 5 -1.67 -5.31 4.10
CA PHE A 5 -0.45 -4.79 3.51
C PHE A 5 0.65 -5.84 3.62
N VAL A 6 1.31 -6.07 2.50
CA VAL A 6 2.47 -6.98 2.46
C VAL A 6 3.67 -6.17 2.01
N HIS A 7 4.71 -6.18 2.82
CA HIS A 7 5.97 -5.50 2.51
C HIS A 7 7.01 -6.56 2.19
N THR A 8 7.53 -6.53 0.98
CA THR A 8 8.50 -7.52 0.54
C THR A 8 9.44 -6.91 -0.51
N ARG A 9 10.38 -7.70 -0.99
CA ARG A 9 11.20 -7.32 -2.16
C ARG A 9 10.48 -7.79 -3.40
N ILE A 10 10.70 -7.08 -4.51
CA ILE A 10 10.13 -7.47 -5.81
C ILE A 10 10.61 -8.86 -6.19
N ASP A 11 11.88 -9.14 -5.97
CA ASP A 11 12.44 -10.48 -6.13
C ASP A 11 13.09 -10.90 -4.81
N PRO A 12 12.39 -11.68 -3.97
CA PRO A 12 12.92 -12.09 -2.67
C PRO A 12 14.11 -13.04 -2.78
N GLU A 13 14.34 -13.63 -3.95
CA GLU A 13 15.46 -14.54 -4.18
C GLU A 13 16.64 -13.86 -4.87
N ALA A 14 16.49 -12.62 -5.32
CA ALA A 14 17.56 -11.89 -5.97
C ALA A 14 18.69 -11.61 -5.00
N GLU A 15 19.84 -12.16 -5.31
CA GLU A 15 21.05 -11.76 -4.65
C GLU A 15 21.40 -10.34 -5.12
N GLU A 16 22.25 -9.72 -4.38
CA GLU A 16 22.71 -8.33 -4.38
C GLU A 16 22.59 -7.48 -5.64
N SER A 17 22.43 -8.01 -6.82
CA SER A 17 22.73 -7.22 -8.01
C SER A 17 21.57 -6.93 -8.92
N TYR A 18 20.39 -7.50 -8.70
CA TYR A 18 19.33 -7.29 -9.67
C TYR A 18 18.26 -6.37 -9.17
N ASP A 19 17.18 -6.88 -8.69
CA ASP A 19 16.09 -6.01 -8.29
C ASP A 19 15.87 -6.10 -6.80
N ASN A 20 16.57 -5.26 -6.04
CA ASN A 20 16.42 -5.21 -4.60
C ASN A 20 15.40 -4.15 -4.16
N ARG A 21 14.60 -3.63 -5.09
CA ARG A 21 13.53 -2.71 -4.75
C ARG A 21 12.52 -3.38 -3.83
N ARG A 22 12.03 -2.60 -2.89
CA ARG A 22 10.96 -3.07 -2.01
C ARG A 22 9.61 -2.69 -2.58
N ILE A 23 8.64 -3.56 -2.36
CA ILE A 23 7.28 -3.32 -2.81
C ILE A 23 6.33 -3.48 -1.62
N THR A 24 5.35 -2.60 -1.54
CA THR A 24 4.22 -2.75 -0.64
C THR A 24 3.00 -3.08 -1.48
N LEU A 25 2.37 -4.18 -1.16
CA LEU A 25 1.11 -4.57 -1.77
C LEU A 25 -0.02 -4.24 -0.81
N CYS A 26 -1.04 -3.59 -1.33
CA CYS A 26 -2.25 -3.27 -0.58
C CYS A 26 -3.41 -4.07 -1.13
N VAL A 27 -4.13 -4.76 -0.26
CA VAL A 27 -5.36 -5.45 -0.61
C VAL A 27 -6.47 -4.86 0.25
N VAL A 28 -7.48 -4.30 -0.40
CA VAL A 28 -8.66 -3.76 0.26
C VAL A 28 -9.84 -4.67 -0.08
N GLU A 29 -10.44 -5.26 0.94
CA GLU A 29 -11.60 -6.13 0.78
C GLU A 29 -12.83 -5.45 1.36
N ASP A 30 -13.88 -5.37 0.56
CA ASP A 30 -15.16 -4.79 0.96
C ASP A 30 -16.29 -5.65 0.41
N GLU A 31 -17.11 -6.23 1.28
CA GLU A 31 -18.24 -7.12 0.95
C GLU A 31 -17.96 -8.07 -0.21
N ASN A 32 -18.23 -7.62 -1.44
CA ASN A 32 -18.08 -8.45 -2.64
C ASN A 32 -16.96 -7.97 -3.57
N ARG A 33 -16.16 -7.00 -3.13
CA ARG A 33 -15.14 -6.40 -3.99
C ARG A 33 -13.76 -6.48 -3.36
N THR A 34 -12.77 -6.65 -4.19
CA THR A 34 -11.37 -6.64 -3.76
C THR A 34 -10.59 -5.70 -4.68
N PHE A 35 -9.83 -4.80 -4.07
CA PHE A 35 -8.97 -3.87 -4.79
C PHE A 35 -7.52 -4.12 -4.39
N VAL A 36 -6.64 -4.12 -5.37
CA VAL A 36 -5.23 -4.37 -5.14
C VAL A 36 -4.42 -3.21 -5.71
N GLY A 37 -3.46 -2.74 -4.93
CA GLY A 37 -2.55 -1.69 -5.36
C GLY A 37 -1.13 -1.99 -4.90
N GLN A 38 -0.20 -1.23 -5.42
CA GLN A 38 1.21 -1.42 -5.09
C GLN A 38 1.95 -0.10 -4.99
N ALA A 39 3.02 -0.11 -4.20
CA ALA A 39 3.98 0.96 -4.12
C ALA A 39 5.38 0.37 -4.20
N ILE A 40 6.18 0.88 -5.10
CA ILE A 40 7.55 0.40 -5.29
C ILE A 40 8.50 1.44 -4.74
N CYS A 41 9.37 1.02 -3.84
CA CYS A 41 10.38 1.89 -3.26
C CYS A 41 11.73 1.63 -3.91
N ASN A 42 12.33 2.69 -4.44
CA ASN A 42 13.67 2.60 -5.03
C ASN A 42 14.69 2.34 -3.92
N PRO A 43 15.69 1.46 -4.13
CA PRO A 43 16.72 1.18 -3.13
C PRO A 43 17.49 2.41 -2.66
N LYS A 44 17.55 3.44 -3.48
CA LYS A 44 18.22 4.70 -3.12
C LYS A 44 17.41 5.55 -2.16
N ASP A 45 16.11 5.30 -2.06
CA ASP A 45 15.24 6.04 -1.17
C ASP A 45 15.13 5.30 0.15
N GLN A 46 14.96 6.07 1.23
CA GLN A 46 14.75 5.47 2.52
C GLN A 46 13.38 4.79 2.56
N TYR A 47 13.38 3.49 2.83
CA TYR A 47 12.14 2.73 2.91
C TYR A 47 11.33 3.12 4.14
N ASN A 48 10.04 3.41 3.91
CA ASN A 48 9.12 3.78 4.97
C ASN A 48 7.79 3.06 4.77
N LYS A 49 7.45 2.19 5.72
CA LYS A 49 6.22 1.40 5.64
C LYS A 49 4.96 2.24 5.61
N SER A 50 4.94 3.33 6.36
CA SER A 50 3.78 4.23 6.38
C SER A 50 3.54 4.85 5.01
N ILE A 51 4.59 5.32 4.36
CA ILE A 51 4.50 5.87 3.00
C ILE A 51 4.09 4.77 2.02
N GLY A 52 4.68 3.58 2.13
CA GLY A 52 4.33 2.45 1.29
C GLY A 52 2.85 2.08 1.39
N ARG A 53 2.31 2.06 2.61
CA ARG A 53 0.87 1.80 2.80
C ARG A 53 0.00 2.84 2.12
N LYS A 54 0.33 4.12 2.29
CA LYS A 54 -0.47 5.21 1.70
C LYS A 54 -0.41 5.21 0.18
N VAL A 55 0.77 5.03 -0.38
CA VAL A 55 0.94 5.01 -1.84
C VAL A 55 0.25 3.79 -2.46
N SER A 56 0.42 2.62 -1.85
CA SER A 56 -0.22 1.41 -2.37
C SER A 56 -1.74 1.46 -2.24
N LEU A 57 -2.25 2.07 -1.17
CA LEU A 57 -3.69 2.27 -1.01
C LEU A 57 -4.22 3.25 -2.06
N THR A 58 -3.51 4.34 -2.31
CA THR A 58 -3.88 5.28 -3.37
C THR A 58 -4.00 4.57 -4.71
N ASP A 59 -3.03 3.71 -5.02
CA ASP A 59 -3.05 2.93 -6.25
C ASP A 59 -4.24 1.96 -6.28
N ALA A 60 -4.50 1.27 -5.18
CA ALA A 60 -5.58 0.28 -5.10
C ALA A 60 -6.95 0.88 -5.41
N ILE A 61 -7.20 2.12 -4.97
CA ILE A 61 -8.50 2.75 -5.10
C ILE A 61 -8.55 3.82 -6.20
N SER A 62 -7.53 3.89 -7.04
CA SER A 62 -7.40 4.95 -8.06
C SER A 62 -8.53 4.94 -9.08
N GLY A 63 -9.16 3.79 -9.33
CA GLY A 63 -10.27 3.68 -10.27
C GLY A 63 -11.65 3.99 -9.68
N LEU A 64 -11.71 4.29 -8.37
CA LEU A 64 -12.99 4.52 -7.70
C LEU A 64 -13.37 6.00 -7.76
N ASP A 65 -14.67 6.27 -7.59
CA ASP A 65 -15.16 7.63 -7.50
C ASP A 65 -14.65 8.33 -6.24
N LYS A 66 -14.70 9.65 -6.26
CA LYS A 66 -14.16 10.46 -5.16
C LYS A 66 -14.83 10.14 -3.82
N GLN A 67 -16.13 9.94 -3.82
CA GLN A 67 -16.87 9.67 -2.61
C GLN A 67 -16.43 8.35 -1.96
N THR A 68 -16.29 7.32 -2.78
CA THR A 68 -15.81 6.01 -2.30
C THR A 68 -14.37 6.09 -1.81
N ARG A 69 -13.50 6.80 -2.54
CA ARG A 69 -12.11 6.99 -2.10
C ARG A 69 -12.04 7.69 -0.75
N THR A 70 -12.86 8.71 -0.55
CA THR A 70 -12.91 9.43 0.72
C THR A 70 -13.33 8.50 1.87
N SER A 71 -14.32 7.65 1.63
CA SER A 71 -14.77 6.67 2.63
C SER A 71 -13.68 5.67 2.97
N VAL A 72 -12.94 5.19 1.98
CA VAL A 72 -11.84 4.25 2.20
C VAL A 72 -10.74 4.90 3.04
N TRP A 73 -10.34 6.12 2.70
CA TRP A 73 -9.33 6.84 3.46
C TRP A 73 -9.75 7.08 4.91
N LYS A 74 -11.01 7.41 5.10
CA LYS A 74 -11.55 7.64 6.45
C LYS A 74 -11.43 6.37 7.30
N GLU A 75 -11.77 5.22 6.75
CA GLU A 75 -11.63 3.95 7.46
C GLU A 75 -10.17 3.58 7.70
N TYR A 76 -9.33 3.80 6.70
CA TYR A 76 -7.90 3.54 6.83
C TYR A 76 -7.29 4.36 7.98
N LEU A 77 -7.56 5.66 8.00
CA LEU A 77 -7.02 6.54 9.04
C LEU A 77 -7.53 6.20 10.43
N THR A 78 -8.72 5.63 10.52
CA THR A 78 -9.27 5.16 11.79
C THR A 78 -8.54 3.91 12.29
N LYS A 79 -8.28 2.97 11.39
CA LYS A 79 -7.63 1.71 11.73
C LYS A 79 -6.13 1.83 11.92
N PHE A 80 -5.50 2.66 11.14
CA PHE A 80 -4.05 2.87 11.16
C PHE A 80 -3.76 4.27 11.67
N LYS A 81 -4.06 4.51 12.95
CA LYS A 81 -3.76 5.78 13.58
C LYS A 81 -2.28 6.07 13.44
N VAL A 82 -1.97 7.02 12.60
CA VAL A 82 -0.62 7.54 12.52
C VAL A 82 -0.44 8.39 13.77
N PRO A 83 0.55 8.08 14.62
CA PRO A 83 0.86 8.97 15.72
C PRO A 83 1.14 10.33 15.11
N ASN A 84 0.56 11.32 15.70
CA ASN A 84 0.68 12.68 15.25
C ASN A 84 2.10 13.02 14.87
N ALA A 85 2.25 13.14 13.62
CA ALA A 85 3.44 13.82 13.20
C ALA A 85 3.24 15.29 13.49
#